data_79288d9bbf17e0b9416c301184aa7619
#
_entry.id   79288d9bbf17e0b9416c301184aa7619
#
_cell.length_a   1.000
_cell.length_b   1.000
_cell.length_c   1.000
_cell.angle_alpha   90.00
_cell.angle_beta   90.00
_cell.angle_gamma   90.00
#
_symmetry.space_group_name_H-M   'P 1'
#
loop_
_entity.id
_entity.type
_entity.pdbx_description
1 polymer ?
#
loop_
_entity_poly.entity_id
_entity_poly.type
_entity_poly.pdbx_seq_one_letter_code
_entity_poly.pdbx_strand_id
1 'polypeptide(L)'
;ATLNPLSKSTYASLSEGNLKIAWSNHASANLAANPSTITLPNSGKWYFELSNAQADGNNGIGIGICDATQIANGGNATPTNYYLYRSDAGNTFNGYYSDTGNAGSLTTFLGSTPVVGIAVDLDAGKFWAAVNNTWQGSGSPNPATGADAGFSSISTSVTWVPFVAGWEWTGSATTATVNFGQDSSFAGNHATANANADENGHGSFAYAPP
;
A
#
# COMPACT_ATOMS: atom_id res chain seq x y z
N ALA A 1 9.90 -4.91 9.43
CA ALA A 1 10.07 -4.61 8.01
C ALA A 1 10.11 -3.09 7.80
N THR A 2 10.74 -2.65 6.72
CA THR A 2 10.80 -1.25 6.31
C THR A 2 10.75 -1.18 4.78
N LEU A 3 10.65 0.00 4.19
CA LEU A 3 10.90 0.16 2.76
C LEU A 3 12.39 -0.09 2.46
N ASN A 4 12.65 -0.65 1.28
CA ASN A 4 14.01 -1.08 0.90
C ASN A 4 14.79 0.07 0.26
N PRO A 5 15.82 0.63 0.92
CA PRO A 5 16.59 1.74 0.39
C PRO A 5 17.44 1.37 -0.84
N LEU A 6 17.70 0.07 -1.05
CA LEU A 6 18.50 -0.42 -2.19
C LEU A 6 17.68 -0.65 -3.46
N SER A 7 16.34 -0.75 -3.32
CA SER A 7 15.43 -1.04 -4.44
C SER A 7 14.37 0.05 -4.62
N LYS A 8 14.51 1.20 -3.97
CA LYS A 8 13.60 2.32 -4.11
C LYS A 8 13.78 3.04 -5.45
N SER A 9 12.73 3.73 -5.90
CA SER A 9 12.83 4.67 -7.01
C SER A 9 13.90 5.75 -6.76
N THR A 10 14.59 6.17 -7.81
CA THR A 10 15.54 7.30 -7.75
C THR A 10 14.86 8.62 -7.42
N TYR A 11 13.55 8.73 -7.66
CA TYR A 11 12.71 9.87 -7.31
C TYR A 11 12.21 9.85 -5.86
N ALA A 12 12.48 8.77 -5.13
CA ALA A 12 12.03 8.60 -3.76
C ALA A 12 13.16 8.84 -2.76
N SER A 13 12.85 9.52 -1.67
CA SER A 13 13.66 9.61 -0.46
C SER A 13 12.96 8.91 0.69
N LEU A 14 13.75 8.24 1.54
CA LEU A 14 13.25 7.54 2.73
C LEU A 14 13.76 8.24 3.99
N SER A 15 12.91 8.28 5.01
CA SER A 15 13.22 8.82 6.34
C SER A 15 12.48 8.01 7.43
N GLU A 16 12.57 8.42 8.69
CA GLU A 16 11.91 7.78 9.83
C GLU A 16 12.19 6.25 9.87
N GLY A 17 13.48 5.89 9.81
CA GLY A 17 13.88 4.48 9.78
C GLY A 17 13.42 3.72 8.52
N ASN A 18 13.29 4.41 7.38
CA ASN A 18 12.76 3.91 6.11
C ASN A 18 11.26 3.54 6.16
N LEU A 19 10.50 4.17 7.02
CA LEU A 19 9.04 4.01 7.09
C LEU A 19 8.29 5.12 6.37
N LYS A 20 8.88 6.31 6.30
CA LYS A 20 8.34 7.44 5.56
C LYS A 20 9.02 7.56 4.20
N ILE A 21 8.21 7.75 3.18
CA ILE A 21 8.64 7.97 1.81
C ILE A 21 8.16 9.34 1.32
N ALA A 22 9.00 10.02 0.57
CA ALA A 22 8.65 11.22 -0.18
C ALA A 22 9.16 11.09 -1.60
N TRP A 23 8.31 11.43 -2.58
CA TRP A 23 8.66 11.48 -3.99
C TRP A 23 8.79 12.93 -4.43
N SER A 24 9.70 13.20 -5.36
CA SER A 24 9.88 14.52 -5.96
C SER A 24 10.34 14.39 -7.41
N ASN A 25 9.83 15.31 -8.25
CA ASN A 25 10.25 15.46 -9.66
C ASN A 25 10.09 14.21 -10.54
N HIS A 26 9.13 13.37 -10.27
CA HIS A 26 8.82 12.22 -11.11
C HIS A 26 7.84 12.63 -12.23
N ALA A 27 8.34 13.32 -13.24
CA ALA A 27 7.55 13.76 -14.41
C ALA A 27 7.25 12.58 -15.38
N SER A 28 6.75 11.45 -14.87
CA SER A 28 6.42 10.28 -15.67
C SER A 28 5.08 9.69 -15.26
N ALA A 29 4.31 9.25 -16.24
CA ALA A 29 3.09 8.46 -16.02
C ALA A 29 3.36 7.07 -15.42
N ASN A 30 4.63 6.71 -15.20
CA ASN A 30 5.02 5.43 -14.67
C ASN A 30 4.88 5.40 -13.13
N LEU A 31 4.54 4.26 -12.63
CA LEU A 31 4.42 3.97 -11.21
C LEU A 31 5.82 3.85 -10.60
N ALA A 32 6.19 4.78 -9.72
CA ALA A 32 7.43 4.70 -8.97
C ALA A 32 7.27 3.73 -7.79
N ALA A 33 7.56 2.46 -8.01
CA ALA A 33 7.40 1.40 -7.01
C ALA A 33 8.53 1.42 -5.98
N ASN A 34 8.18 1.28 -4.71
CA ASN A 34 9.13 1.25 -3.60
C ASN A 34 8.79 0.05 -2.71
N PRO A 35 9.46 -1.09 -2.91
CA PRO A 35 9.17 -2.33 -2.19
C PRO A 35 9.66 -2.28 -0.74
N SER A 36 9.10 -3.17 0.09
CA SER A 36 9.59 -3.42 1.43
C SER A 36 10.86 -4.28 1.43
N THR A 37 11.48 -4.42 2.60
CA THR A 37 12.66 -5.27 2.84
C THR A 37 12.31 -6.75 3.03
N ILE A 38 11.02 -7.11 3.08
CA ILE A 38 10.57 -8.49 3.24
C ILE A 38 9.67 -8.89 2.09
N THR A 39 9.76 -10.13 1.70
CA THR A 39 8.79 -10.80 0.84
C THR A 39 7.74 -11.50 1.69
N LEU A 40 6.54 -11.62 1.16
CA LEU A 40 5.51 -12.46 1.77
C LEU A 40 5.79 -13.92 1.41
N PRO A 41 5.77 -14.86 2.37
CA PRO A 41 5.68 -16.28 2.06
C PRO A 41 4.53 -16.55 1.10
N ASN A 42 4.64 -17.61 0.28
CA ASN A 42 3.65 -17.94 -0.75
C ASN A 42 2.33 -18.52 -0.17
N SER A 43 2.09 -18.34 1.11
CA SER A 43 0.91 -18.80 1.85
C SER A 43 0.63 -17.90 3.04
N GLY A 44 -0.54 -18.08 3.65
CA GLY A 44 -0.95 -17.38 4.86
C GLY A 44 -1.61 -16.03 4.59
N LYS A 45 -1.97 -15.37 5.68
CA LYS A 45 -2.67 -14.08 5.67
C LYS A 45 -1.75 -12.99 6.18
N TRP A 46 -1.77 -11.85 5.50
CA TRP A 46 -0.84 -10.75 5.73
C TRP A 46 -1.60 -9.44 5.85
N TYR A 47 -1.13 -8.59 6.76
CA TYR A 47 -1.70 -7.26 6.96
C TYR A 47 -0.60 -6.21 7.11
N PHE A 48 -0.81 -5.04 6.51
CA PHE A 48 0.05 -3.88 6.66
C PHE A 48 -0.74 -2.60 6.37
N GLU A 49 -0.22 -1.46 6.81
CA GLU A 49 -0.93 -0.19 6.79
C GLU A 49 -0.11 0.93 6.15
N LEU A 50 -0.81 1.96 5.70
CA LEU A 50 -0.24 3.23 5.26
C LEU A 50 -1.09 4.37 5.80
N SER A 51 -0.44 5.44 6.21
CA SER A 51 -1.09 6.69 6.65
C SER A 51 -0.29 7.91 6.22
N ASN A 52 -0.82 9.09 6.56
CA ASN A 52 -0.21 10.38 6.25
C ASN A 52 0.15 10.52 4.76
N ALA A 53 -0.75 10.04 3.90
CA ALA A 53 -0.61 10.10 2.46
C ALA A 53 -0.96 11.50 1.96
N GLN A 54 0.02 12.23 1.44
CA GLN A 54 -0.15 13.56 0.89
C GLN A 54 0.20 13.54 -0.58
N ALA A 55 -0.68 14.07 -1.40
CA ALA A 55 -0.46 14.27 -2.83
C ALA A 55 -1.18 15.53 -3.29
N ASP A 56 -0.57 16.28 -4.19
CA ASP A 56 -1.11 17.52 -4.75
C ASP A 56 -1.28 17.42 -6.27
N GLY A 57 -2.16 18.25 -6.81
CA GLY A 57 -2.39 18.33 -8.25
C GLY A 57 -2.99 17.06 -8.83
N ASN A 58 -2.32 16.43 -9.79
CA ASN A 58 -2.72 15.16 -10.40
C ASN A 58 -1.90 13.97 -9.88
N ASN A 59 -1.21 14.15 -8.76
CA ASN A 59 -0.37 13.14 -8.16
C ASN A 59 -1.22 12.07 -7.47
N GLY A 60 -0.65 10.87 -7.31
CA GLY A 60 -1.33 9.75 -6.68
C GLY A 60 -0.40 8.91 -5.84
N ILE A 61 -1.00 8.17 -4.91
CA ILE A 61 -0.32 7.20 -4.07
C ILE A 61 -1.07 5.87 -4.16
N GLY A 62 -0.32 4.77 -4.15
CA GLY A 62 -0.85 3.43 -4.03
C GLY A 62 -0.08 2.59 -3.03
N ILE A 63 -0.76 1.66 -2.38
CA ILE A 63 -0.18 0.66 -1.50
C ILE A 63 -0.71 -0.72 -1.85
N GLY A 64 0.15 -1.73 -1.84
CA GLY A 64 -0.25 -3.08 -2.19
C GLY A 64 0.91 -4.06 -2.24
N ILE A 65 0.83 -5.01 -3.15
CA ILE A 65 1.84 -6.04 -3.39
C ILE A 65 2.27 -6.05 -4.85
N CYS A 66 3.55 -6.30 -5.11
CA CYS A 66 4.07 -6.55 -6.46
C CYS A 66 4.97 -7.77 -6.50
N ASP A 67 5.23 -8.28 -7.71
CA ASP A 67 6.15 -9.38 -7.94
C ASP A 67 7.57 -9.00 -7.50
N ALA A 68 8.15 -9.78 -6.61
CA ALA A 68 9.48 -9.52 -6.05
C ALA A 68 10.59 -9.55 -7.11
N THR A 69 10.41 -10.24 -8.21
CA THR A 69 11.40 -10.28 -9.33
C THR A 69 11.50 -8.93 -10.05
N GLN A 70 10.46 -8.10 -9.99
CA GLN A 70 10.42 -6.77 -10.60
C GLN A 70 11.19 -5.71 -9.82
N ILE A 71 11.62 -6.01 -8.59
CA ILE A 71 12.34 -5.08 -7.70
C ILE A 71 13.72 -4.71 -8.25
N ALA A 72 14.34 -5.60 -9.03
CA ALA A 72 15.68 -5.41 -9.58
C ALA A 72 15.82 -4.17 -10.49
N ASN A 73 14.72 -3.58 -10.93
CA ASN A 73 14.69 -2.43 -11.84
C ASN A 73 14.80 -1.06 -11.14
N GLY A 74 15.15 -1.02 -9.86
CA GLY A 74 15.39 0.23 -9.13
C GLY A 74 14.17 1.12 -8.93
N GLY A 75 12.96 0.54 -8.96
CA GLY A 75 11.71 1.24 -8.65
C GLY A 75 11.24 2.30 -9.65
N ASN A 76 11.94 2.49 -10.77
CA ASN A 76 11.62 3.52 -11.78
C ASN A 76 10.69 3.03 -12.90
N ALA A 77 10.37 1.75 -12.91
CA ALA A 77 9.45 1.14 -13.86
C ALA A 77 8.20 0.64 -13.13
N THR A 78 7.06 0.69 -13.81
CA THR A 78 5.85 0.04 -13.34
C THR A 78 6.10 -1.48 -13.28
N PRO A 79 5.85 -2.14 -12.15
CA PRO A 79 5.90 -3.61 -12.10
C PRO A 79 4.95 -4.23 -13.12
N THR A 80 5.26 -5.42 -13.61
CA THR A 80 4.38 -6.13 -14.56
C THR A 80 3.30 -6.96 -13.86
N ASN A 81 3.49 -7.28 -12.59
CA ASN A 81 2.50 -7.96 -11.76
C ASN A 81 2.35 -7.15 -10.47
N TYR A 82 1.21 -6.56 -10.24
CA TYR A 82 0.91 -5.85 -9.01
C TYR A 82 -0.58 -5.74 -8.75
N TYR A 83 -0.91 -5.61 -7.47
CA TYR A 83 -2.25 -5.33 -6.95
C TYR A 83 -2.11 -4.25 -5.88
N LEU A 84 -2.84 -3.16 -6.01
CA LEU A 84 -2.78 -2.07 -5.05
C LEU A 84 -4.13 -1.36 -4.89
N TYR A 85 -4.27 -0.62 -3.81
CA TYR A 85 -5.29 0.39 -3.62
C TYR A 85 -4.66 1.77 -3.86
N ARG A 86 -5.27 2.57 -4.72
CA ARG A 86 -4.74 3.85 -5.20
C ARG A 86 -5.70 4.99 -4.89
N SER A 87 -5.17 6.16 -4.54
CA SER A 87 -5.87 7.43 -4.51
C SER A 87 -5.09 8.49 -5.26
N ASP A 88 -5.77 9.27 -6.09
CA ASP A 88 -5.21 10.41 -6.80
C ASP A 88 -5.74 11.72 -6.23
N ALA A 89 -4.89 12.71 -6.08
CA ALA A 89 -5.28 14.10 -5.86
C ALA A 89 -6.10 14.59 -7.08
N GLY A 90 -7.11 15.41 -6.82
CA GLY A 90 -8.07 15.77 -7.88
C GLY A 90 -9.15 14.73 -8.16
N ASN A 91 -9.19 13.62 -7.41
CA ASN A 91 -10.19 12.54 -7.49
C ASN A 91 -10.34 11.92 -8.89
N THR A 92 -9.26 11.86 -9.67
CA THR A 92 -9.28 11.24 -10.98
C THR A 92 -9.42 9.73 -10.92
N PHE A 93 -8.89 9.12 -9.83
CA PHE A 93 -9.06 7.69 -9.54
C PHE A 93 -8.89 7.42 -8.04
N ASN A 94 -9.83 6.68 -7.46
CA ASN A 94 -9.73 6.11 -6.12
C ASN A 94 -10.25 4.68 -6.16
N GLY A 95 -9.42 3.69 -5.86
CA GLY A 95 -9.86 2.30 -5.92
C GLY A 95 -8.76 1.27 -6.11
N TYR A 96 -9.19 0.07 -6.46
CA TYR A 96 -8.32 -1.05 -6.78
C TYR A 96 -7.67 -0.89 -8.15
N TYR A 97 -6.39 -1.13 -8.24
CA TYR A 97 -5.59 -0.95 -9.45
C TYR A 97 -4.58 -2.11 -9.61
N SER A 98 -4.48 -2.64 -10.82
CA SER A 98 -3.52 -3.69 -11.18
C SER A 98 -3.05 -3.52 -12.63
N ASP A 99 -2.11 -4.34 -13.06
CA ASP A 99 -1.65 -4.40 -14.45
C ASP A 99 -2.70 -4.95 -15.43
N THR A 100 -3.72 -5.66 -14.91
CA THR A 100 -4.77 -6.29 -15.73
C THR A 100 -6.13 -5.60 -15.66
N GLY A 101 -6.31 -4.65 -14.76
CA GLY A 101 -7.58 -3.94 -14.62
C GLY A 101 -7.70 -3.10 -13.35
N ASN A 102 -8.75 -2.31 -13.30
CA ASN A 102 -9.02 -1.43 -12.18
C ASN A 102 -10.52 -1.36 -11.85
N ALA A 103 -10.80 -1.08 -10.57
CA ALA A 103 -12.14 -0.77 -10.07
C ALA A 103 -12.04 0.52 -9.23
N GLY A 104 -12.60 1.60 -9.74
CA GLY A 104 -12.54 2.94 -9.13
C GLY A 104 -13.85 3.39 -8.50
N SER A 105 -13.91 4.67 -8.13
CA SER A 105 -15.03 5.32 -7.44
C SER A 105 -15.23 4.86 -5.99
N LEU A 106 -14.14 4.49 -5.33
CA LEU A 106 -14.09 4.12 -3.92
C LEU A 106 -13.60 5.30 -3.05
N THR A 107 -13.40 5.07 -1.77
CA THR A 107 -13.02 6.11 -0.82
C THR A 107 -11.57 6.56 -1.02
N THR A 108 -11.33 7.88 -1.11
CA THR A 108 -9.97 8.44 -1.08
C THR A 108 -9.32 8.24 0.29
N PHE A 109 -7.99 8.05 0.29
CA PHE A 109 -7.20 7.99 1.52
C PHE A 109 -6.14 9.10 1.61
N LEU A 110 -6.19 10.07 0.70
CA LEU A 110 -5.28 11.22 0.79
C LEU A 110 -5.65 12.12 1.97
N GLY A 111 -4.63 12.58 2.67
CA GLY A 111 -4.75 13.41 3.87
C GLY A 111 -3.86 12.94 5.01
N SER A 112 -3.81 13.69 6.09
CA SER A 112 -2.95 13.40 7.25
C SER A 112 -3.52 12.35 8.21
N THR A 113 -4.81 12.06 8.14
CA THR A 113 -5.50 11.23 9.12
C THR A 113 -6.01 9.87 8.62
N PRO A 114 -6.34 9.67 7.33
CA PRO A 114 -6.78 8.37 6.88
C PRO A 114 -5.69 7.31 7.02
N VAL A 115 -6.08 6.13 7.49
CA VAL A 115 -5.25 4.93 7.50
C VAL A 115 -5.80 3.97 6.46
N VAL A 116 -4.94 3.50 5.57
CA VAL A 116 -5.25 2.40 4.64
C VAL A 116 -4.71 1.12 5.22
N GLY A 117 -5.58 0.14 5.43
CA GLY A 117 -5.20 -1.23 5.76
C GLY A 117 -5.27 -2.11 4.51
N ILE A 118 -4.24 -2.92 4.29
CA ILE A 118 -4.20 -3.92 3.23
C ILE A 118 -4.20 -5.30 3.86
N ALA A 119 -5.16 -6.14 3.47
CA ALA A 119 -5.21 -7.55 3.82
C ALA A 119 -5.00 -8.40 2.57
N VAL A 120 -4.13 -9.40 2.68
CA VAL A 120 -3.81 -10.36 1.62
C VAL A 120 -3.95 -11.77 2.16
N ASP A 121 -4.74 -12.59 1.50
CA ASP A 121 -4.85 -14.03 1.76
C ASP A 121 -4.23 -14.78 0.57
N LEU A 122 -2.99 -15.25 0.73
CA LEU A 122 -2.25 -15.96 -0.31
C LEU A 122 -2.69 -17.43 -0.43
N ASP A 123 -3.38 -17.98 0.55
CA ASP A 123 -3.96 -19.34 0.44
C ASP A 123 -5.19 -19.30 -0.48
N ALA A 124 -5.98 -18.22 -0.41
CA ALA A 124 -7.17 -18.03 -1.23
C ALA A 124 -6.93 -17.15 -2.48
N GLY A 125 -5.74 -16.56 -2.64
CA GLY A 125 -5.43 -15.65 -3.74
C GLY A 125 -6.26 -14.37 -3.73
N LYS A 126 -6.45 -13.74 -2.57
CA LYS A 126 -7.35 -12.61 -2.38
C LYS A 126 -6.67 -11.39 -1.78
N PHE A 127 -7.17 -10.21 -2.13
CA PHE A 127 -6.66 -8.91 -1.67
C PHE A 127 -7.82 -7.97 -1.33
N TRP A 128 -7.74 -7.30 -0.19
CA TRP A 128 -8.67 -6.27 0.26
C TRP A 128 -7.93 -5.02 0.68
N ALA A 129 -8.61 -3.89 0.59
CA ALA A 129 -8.18 -2.62 1.16
C ALA A 129 -9.27 -2.04 2.06
N ALA A 130 -8.88 -1.42 3.15
CA ALA A 130 -9.75 -0.63 4.01
C ALA A 130 -9.27 0.81 4.08
N VAL A 131 -10.20 1.75 4.25
CA VAL A 131 -9.91 3.13 4.63
C VAL A 131 -10.59 3.39 5.97
N ASN A 132 -9.80 3.75 6.98
CA ASN A 132 -10.27 3.94 8.36
C ASN A 132 -11.13 2.77 8.86
N ASN A 133 -10.59 1.55 8.72
CA ASN A 133 -11.24 0.29 9.10
C ASN A 133 -12.54 -0.04 8.35
N THR A 134 -12.84 0.66 7.27
CA THR A 134 -13.98 0.34 6.40
C THR A 134 -13.46 -0.34 5.15
N TRP A 135 -13.73 -1.63 5.00
CA TRP A 135 -13.32 -2.42 3.83
C TRP A 135 -14.00 -1.90 2.57
N GLN A 136 -13.23 -1.76 1.50
CA GLN A 136 -13.64 -1.11 0.27
C GLN A 136 -14.03 -2.14 -0.79
N GLY A 137 -15.04 -1.81 -1.60
CA GLY A 137 -15.51 -2.66 -2.69
C GLY A 137 -17.04 -2.74 -2.76
N SER A 138 -17.53 -3.58 -3.66
CA SER A 138 -18.96 -3.89 -3.78
C SER A 138 -19.36 -5.00 -2.81
N GLY A 139 -20.63 -5.04 -2.42
CA GLY A 139 -21.13 -6.05 -1.50
C GLY A 139 -20.83 -5.74 -0.04
N SER A 140 -20.28 -6.71 0.66
CA SER A 140 -19.89 -6.61 2.08
C SER A 140 -18.47 -7.16 2.25
N PRO A 141 -17.42 -6.44 1.80
CA PRO A 141 -16.04 -6.90 1.86
C PRO A 141 -15.63 -7.26 3.28
N ASN A 142 -15.10 -8.47 3.44
CA ASN A 142 -14.69 -8.94 4.76
C ASN A 142 -13.53 -9.96 4.62
N PRO A 143 -12.28 -9.56 4.90
CA PRO A 143 -11.13 -10.46 4.81
C PRO A 143 -11.19 -11.63 5.79
N ALA A 144 -11.78 -11.45 6.99
CA ALA A 144 -11.88 -12.51 7.98
C ALA A 144 -12.72 -13.71 7.47
N THR A 145 -13.76 -13.43 6.68
CA THR A 145 -14.60 -14.46 6.06
C THR A 145 -14.22 -14.78 4.61
N GLY A 146 -13.31 -14.01 4.03
CA GLY A 146 -12.92 -14.13 2.64
C GLY A 146 -13.95 -13.59 1.64
N ALA A 147 -14.93 -12.78 2.10
CA ALA A 147 -16.00 -12.25 1.25
C ALA A 147 -15.56 -11.02 0.46
N ASP A 148 -16.09 -10.87 -0.75
CA ASP A 148 -16.09 -9.67 -1.60
C ASP A 148 -14.72 -8.97 -1.68
N ALA A 149 -13.67 -9.72 -2.02
CA ALA A 149 -12.33 -9.21 -2.23
C ALA A 149 -12.28 -8.23 -3.41
N GLY A 150 -11.41 -7.21 -3.28
CA GLY A 150 -11.12 -6.29 -4.38
C GLY A 150 -10.43 -6.99 -5.56
N PHE A 151 -9.56 -7.98 -5.25
CA PHE A 151 -9.02 -8.93 -6.22
C PHE A 151 -9.15 -10.35 -5.67
N SER A 152 -9.53 -11.30 -6.52
CA SER A 152 -9.82 -12.68 -6.14
C SER A 152 -9.07 -13.75 -6.96
N SER A 153 -8.01 -13.34 -7.65
CA SER A 153 -7.24 -14.25 -8.52
C SER A 153 -5.75 -13.92 -8.47
N ILE A 154 -5.23 -13.60 -7.27
CA ILE A 154 -3.81 -13.37 -7.07
C ILE A 154 -3.07 -14.70 -7.21
N SER A 155 -2.04 -14.73 -8.03
CA SER A 155 -1.22 -15.93 -8.22
C SER A 155 -0.53 -16.34 -6.92
N THR A 156 -0.70 -17.59 -6.52
CA THR A 156 -0.02 -18.17 -5.35
C THR A 156 1.37 -18.74 -5.70
N SER A 157 1.75 -18.71 -6.98
CA SER A 157 3.09 -19.16 -7.46
C SER A 157 4.10 -18.02 -7.58
N VAL A 158 3.68 -16.78 -7.39
CA VAL A 158 4.53 -15.58 -7.43
C VAL A 158 4.98 -15.24 -6.00
N THR A 159 6.25 -14.87 -5.85
CA THR A 159 6.74 -14.31 -4.59
C THR A 159 6.37 -12.83 -4.53
N TRP A 160 5.48 -12.47 -3.64
CA TRP A 160 4.99 -11.12 -3.46
C TRP A 160 5.82 -10.31 -2.46
N VAL A 161 5.90 -9.00 -2.68
CA VAL A 161 6.48 -8.05 -1.75
C VAL A 161 5.52 -6.89 -1.53
N PRO A 162 5.26 -6.46 -0.30
CA PRO A 162 4.56 -5.20 -0.04
C PRO A 162 5.31 -4.03 -0.68
N PHE A 163 4.59 -3.11 -1.27
CA PHE A 163 5.19 -1.92 -1.86
C PHE A 163 4.29 -0.70 -1.76
N VAL A 164 4.92 0.47 -1.85
CA VAL A 164 4.23 1.74 -2.00
C VAL A 164 4.63 2.36 -3.34
N ALA A 165 3.67 2.91 -4.04
CA ALA A 165 3.86 3.54 -5.32
C ALA A 165 3.46 5.01 -5.27
N GLY A 166 4.21 5.84 -5.97
CA GLY A 166 3.87 7.24 -6.21
C GLY A 166 3.76 7.54 -7.69
N TRP A 167 2.81 8.41 -8.04
CA TRP A 167 2.72 9.08 -9.34
C TRP A 167 2.84 10.56 -9.08
N GLU A 168 3.79 11.22 -9.71
CA GLU A 168 3.95 12.66 -9.60
C GLU A 168 4.10 13.27 -11.00
N TRP A 169 3.25 14.26 -11.30
CA TRP A 169 3.25 14.92 -12.59
C TRP A 169 3.89 16.30 -12.54
N THR A 170 3.91 16.95 -11.38
CA THR A 170 4.41 18.32 -11.23
C THR A 170 4.91 18.56 -9.81
N GLY A 171 6.18 18.69 -9.61
CA GLY A 171 6.95 19.36 -8.54
C GLY A 171 6.47 19.48 -7.10
N SER A 172 5.32 18.93 -6.75
CA SER A 172 4.80 18.94 -5.37
C SER A 172 5.17 17.63 -4.68
N ALA A 173 5.68 17.71 -3.46
CA ALA A 173 6.10 16.53 -2.71
C ALA A 173 4.90 15.64 -2.38
N THR A 174 4.92 14.41 -2.88
CA THR A 174 4.01 13.34 -2.50
C THR A 174 4.66 12.54 -1.38
N THR A 175 3.96 12.34 -0.27
CA THR A 175 4.51 11.64 0.90
C THR A 175 3.56 10.58 1.44
N ALA A 176 4.11 9.57 2.09
CA ALA A 176 3.34 8.58 2.85
C ALA A 176 4.19 7.94 3.95
N THR A 177 3.55 7.34 4.97
CA THR A 177 4.22 6.58 6.02
C THR A 177 3.60 5.19 6.12
N VAL A 178 4.43 4.15 6.14
CA VAL A 178 4.00 2.75 6.19
C VAL A 178 4.15 2.17 7.59
N ASN A 179 3.30 1.19 7.92
CA ASN A 179 3.40 0.37 9.11
C ASN A 179 3.28 -1.11 8.71
N PHE A 180 4.32 -1.88 8.97
CA PHE A 180 4.34 -3.33 8.78
C PHE A 180 4.19 -4.08 10.13
N GLY A 181 3.54 -3.45 11.11
CA GLY A 181 3.32 -3.97 12.45
C GLY A 181 4.33 -3.51 13.51
N GLN A 182 5.19 -2.53 13.20
CA GLN A 182 6.16 -2.04 14.18
C GLN A 182 5.71 -0.79 14.94
N ASP A 183 4.84 0.04 14.36
CA ASP A 183 4.47 1.32 14.97
C ASP A 183 3.12 1.85 14.45
N SER A 184 2.08 1.71 15.26
CA SER A 184 0.73 2.24 14.96
C SER A 184 0.66 3.76 14.94
N SER A 185 1.67 4.46 15.47
CA SER A 185 1.73 5.93 15.44
C SER A 185 2.27 6.48 14.11
N PHE A 186 2.74 5.62 13.21
CA PHE A 186 3.36 6.03 11.95
C PHE A 186 4.49 7.06 12.16
N ALA A 187 5.46 6.72 13.02
CA ALA A 187 6.54 7.60 13.45
C ALA A 187 6.06 8.91 14.11
N GLY A 188 4.99 8.82 14.90
CA GLY A 188 4.38 9.97 15.57
C GLY A 188 3.51 10.85 14.68
N ASN A 189 3.29 10.47 13.42
CA ASN A 189 2.46 11.25 12.48
C ASN A 189 0.96 10.96 12.61
N HIS A 190 0.55 9.97 13.41
CA HIS A 190 -0.84 9.61 13.67
C HIS A 190 -1.15 9.71 15.17
N ALA A 191 -1.84 10.76 15.60
CA ALA A 191 -2.00 11.14 17.02
C ALA A 191 -2.96 10.24 17.81
N THR A 192 -3.79 9.42 17.16
CA THR A 192 -4.84 8.60 17.80
C THR A 192 -4.61 7.10 17.60
N ALA A 193 -3.35 6.71 17.46
CA ALA A 193 -3.00 5.32 17.23
C ALA A 193 -3.36 4.45 18.44
N ASN A 194 -4.35 3.58 18.28
CA ASN A 194 -4.50 2.43 19.16
C ASN A 194 -3.51 1.37 18.69
N ALA A 195 -2.72 0.82 19.61
CA ALA A 195 -1.85 -0.29 19.30
C ALA A 195 -2.68 -1.58 19.30
N ASN A 196 -3.12 -2.01 18.12
CA ASN A 196 -3.79 -3.29 17.94
C ASN A 196 -2.76 -4.34 17.50
N ALA A 197 -2.85 -5.52 18.07
CA ALA A 197 -2.07 -6.68 17.66
C ALA A 197 -2.90 -7.59 16.73
N ASP A 198 -2.23 -8.53 16.06
CA ASP A 198 -2.88 -9.64 15.39
C ASP A 198 -3.50 -10.64 16.38
N GLU A 199 -4.13 -11.70 15.90
CA GLU A 199 -4.74 -12.75 16.73
C GLU A 199 -3.74 -13.49 17.65
N ASN A 200 -2.43 -13.42 17.32
CA ASN A 200 -1.36 -14.03 18.10
C ASN A 200 -0.70 -13.05 19.08
N GLY A 201 -1.20 -11.82 19.16
CA GLY A 201 -0.67 -10.78 20.03
C GLY A 201 0.58 -10.09 19.48
N HIS A 202 0.85 -10.19 18.18
CA HIS A 202 2.00 -9.58 17.53
C HIS A 202 1.62 -8.32 16.75
N GLY A 203 2.58 -7.41 16.66
CA GLY A 203 2.44 -6.17 15.91
C GLY A 203 1.84 -5.02 16.71
N SER A 204 1.92 -3.84 16.11
CA SER A 204 1.31 -2.60 16.60
C SER A 204 0.71 -1.89 15.38
N PHE A 205 -0.59 -2.09 15.19
CA PHE A 205 -1.35 -1.55 14.05
C PHE A 205 -2.35 -0.49 14.54
N ALA A 206 -2.71 0.44 13.68
CA ALA A 206 -3.73 1.44 13.98
C ALA A 206 -5.12 0.78 14.08
N TYR A 207 -5.36 -0.25 13.26
CA TYR A 207 -6.56 -1.07 13.31
C TYR A 207 -6.21 -2.55 13.49
N ALA A 208 -7.11 -3.30 14.13
CA ALA A 208 -6.89 -4.73 14.31
C ALA A 208 -6.84 -5.44 12.94
N PRO A 209 -5.78 -6.24 12.66
CA PRO A 209 -5.76 -7.13 11.51
C PRO A 209 -6.98 -8.06 11.51
N PRO A 210 -7.56 -8.35 10.34
CA PRO A 210 -8.77 -9.16 10.21
C PRO A 210 -8.55 -10.66 10.41
#